data_63dff1651c40771c61d6ee6ca3b14592
#
_entry.id   63dff1651c40771c61d6ee6ca3b14592
#
_cell.length_a   1.000
_cell.length_b   1.000
_cell.length_c   1.000
_cell.angle_alpha   90.00
_cell.angle_beta   90.00
_cell.angle_gamma   90.00
#
_symmetry.space_group_name_H-M   'P 1'
#
loop_
_entity.id
_entity.type
_entity.pdbx_description
1 polymer ?
#
loop_
_entity_poly.entity_id
_entity_poly.type
_entity_poly.pdbx_seq_one_letter_code
_entity_poly.pdbx_strand_id
1 'polypeptide(L)'
;MNNEQPDLTIVIPAYNEESRLPATLAAIDSYLQAARTTARLIVADDGSSDRTAEVACAFQSVGSTVTVLRLPHRGKAYAVRDGILHAETDYVLFTDADLSTPMEFAPLLLKELEQGAGIAIGSREGIGARRVGEPAYRHLMGRVFNAVVQLLAVPGIDDTQCGFKAFTRDAAQEIFALTRLHDPGEIRGPRVSGFDVEVLFIARRLAYRIATVPVHWEHVRGSKVRPVQDAALMFIDVVRVRINALRGLYDPQRGNTPSS
;
A
#
# COMPACT_ATOMS: atom_id res chain seq x y z
N MET A 1 0.71 25.73 -21.85
CA MET A 1 1.06 24.87 -20.73
C MET A 1 0.67 23.49 -21.10
N ASN A 2 1.64 22.62 -21.41
CA ASN A 2 1.36 21.21 -21.69
C ASN A 2 0.76 20.63 -20.42
N ASN A 3 -0.48 20.20 -20.51
CA ASN A 3 -1.17 19.48 -19.46
C ASN A 3 -0.70 18.01 -19.53
N GLU A 4 0.60 17.77 -19.29
CA GLU A 4 1.10 16.41 -19.15
C GLU A 4 0.49 15.85 -17.87
N GLN A 5 -0.46 14.95 -18.05
CA GLN A 5 -1.05 14.21 -16.95
C GLN A 5 0.07 13.39 -16.29
N PRO A 6 0.12 13.31 -14.96
CA PRO A 6 1.17 12.57 -14.30
C PRO A 6 1.19 11.12 -14.77
N ASP A 7 2.36 10.62 -15.15
CA ASP A 7 2.56 9.22 -15.48
C ASP A 7 2.41 8.39 -14.20
N LEU A 8 1.35 7.59 -14.11
CA LEU A 8 0.90 6.89 -12.92
C LEU A 8 0.92 5.38 -13.10
N THR A 9 1.53 4.68 -12.14
CA THR A 9 1.34 3.23 -11.94
C THR A 9 0.43 2.98 -10.75
N ILE A 10 -0.57 2.11 -10.91
CA ILE A 10 -1.43 1.64 -9.83
C ILE A 10 -1.05 0.19 -9.51
N VAL A 11 -0.58 -0.04 -8.29
CA VAL A 11 -0.19 -1.37 -7.79
C VAL A 11 -1.31 -1.96 -6.96
N ILE A 12 -1.72 -3.19 -7.30
CA ILE A 12 -2.81 -3.93 -6.67
C ILE A 12 -2.27 -5.28 -6.20
N PRO A 13 -1.96 -5.46 -4.90
CA PRO A 13 -1.60 -6.77 -4.37
C PRO A 13 -2.83 -7.67 -4.33
N ALA A 14 -2.69 -8.91 -4.78
CA ALA A 14 -3.77 -9.89 -4.83
C ALA A 14 -3.33 -11.25 -4.29
N TYR A 15 -4.20 -11.91 -3.51
CA TYR A 15 -4.03 -13.29 -3.05
C TYR A 15 -5.37 -13.99 -2.92
N ASN A 16 -5.67 -14.93 -3.80
CA ASN A 16 -6.95 -15.63 -3.90
C ASN A 16 -8.14 -14.64 -3.99
N GLU A 17 -8.11 -13.80 -5.03
CA GLU A 17 -9.07 -12.73 -5.30
C GLU A 17 -9.79 -12.94 -6.66
N GLU A 18 -9.85 -14.17 -7.20
CA GLU A 18 -10.46 -14.46 -8.52
C GLU A 18 -11.89 -13.94 -8.67
N SER A 19 -12.66 -13.93 -7.56
CA SER A 19 -14.05 -13.47 -7.56
C SER A 19 -14.19 -11.94 -7.47
N ARG A 20 -13.20 -11.25 -6.88
CA ARG A 20 -13.27 -9.80 -6.61
C ARG A 20 -12.50 -8.98 -7.64
N LEU A 21 -11.34 -9.47 -8.05
CA LEU A 21 -10.40 -8.72 -8.90
C LEU A 21 -11.01 -8.22 -10.22
N PRO A 22 -11.92 -8.95 -10.92
CA PRO A 22 -12.56 -8.43 -12.13
C PRO A 22 -13.33 -7.14 -11.91
N ALA A 23 -14.10 -7.06 -10.83
CA ALA A 23 -14.86 -5.86 -10.49
C ALA A 23 -13.94 -4.69 -10.08
N THR A 24 -12.86 -4.99 -9.38
CA THR A 24 -11.82 -4.02 -9.00
C THR A 24 -11.16 -3.41 -10.23
N LEU A 25 -10.70 -4.23 -11.16
CA LEU A 25 -10.06 -3.76 -12.38
C LEU A 25 -11.02 -2.96 -13.26
N ALA A 26 -12.28 -3.42 -13.38
CA ALA A 26 -13.31 -2.69 -14.11
C ALA A 26 -13.65 -1.33 -13.49
N ALA A 27 -13.68 -1.23 -12.16
CA ALA A 27 -13.92 0.03 -11.46
C ALA A 27 -12.77 1.02 -11.65
N ILE A 28 -11.51 0.55 -11.58
CA ILE A 28 -10.34 1.39 -11.86
C ILE A 28 -10.36 1.86 -13.32
N ASP A 29 -10.60 0.96 -14.28
CA ASP A 29 -10.65 1.31 -15.70
C ASP A 29 -11.76 2.32 -16.01
N SER A 30 -12.95 2.12 -15.45
CA SER A 30 -14.08 3.05 -15.58
C SER A 30 -13.74 4.44 -15.03
N TYR A 31 -13.07 4.48 -13.88
CA TYR A 31 -12.61 5.74 -13.28
C TYR A 31 -11.60 6.46 -14.20
N LEU A 32 -10.59 5.75 -14.69
CA LEU A 32 -9.56 6.32 -15.57
C LEU A 32 -10.17 6.87 -16.87
N GLN A 33 -11.14 6.15 -17.46
CA GLN A 33 -11.86 6.62 -18.65
C GLN A 33 -12.68 7.88 -18.34
N ALA A 34 -13.42 7.91 -17.23
CA ALA A 34 -14.21 9.08 -16.82
C ALA A 34 -13.32 10.30 -16.53
N ALA A 35 -12.17 10.08 -15.93
CA ALA A 35 -11.18 11.12 -15.63
C ALA A 35 -10.36 11.52 -16.88
N ARG A 36 -10.51 10.82 -18.00
CA ARG A 36 -9.73 11.01 -19.25
C ARG A 36 -8.22 10.93 -19.00
N THR A 37 -7.82 10.03 -18.14
CA THR A 37 -6.43 9.75 -17.79
C THR A 37 -6.09 8.30 -18.07
N THR A 38 -4.80 7.98 -18.12
CA THR A 38 -4.30 6.63 -18.29
C THR A 38 -3.39 6.27 -17.12
N ALA A 39 -3.24 4.98 -16.85
CA ALA A 39 -2.30 4.47 -15.87
C ALA A 39 -1.74 3.11 -16.30
N ARG A 40 -0.59 2.74 -15.76
CA ARG A 40 -0.10 1.36 -15.80
C ARG A 40 -0.66 0.63 -14.59
N LEU A 41 -1.31 -0.51 -14.79
CA LEU A 41 -1.82 -1.34 -13.70
C LEU A 41 -0.87 -2.50 -13.47
N ILE A 42 -0.39 -2.66 -12.25
CA ILE A 42 0.42 -3.82 -11.84
C ILE A 42 -0.39 -4.63 -10.82
N VAL A 43 -0.82 -5.82 -11.22
CA VAL A 43 -1.40 -6.80 -10.29
C VAL A 43 -0.26 -7.66 -9.76
N ALA A 44 0.07 -7.48 -8.48
CA ALA A 44 1.08 -8.27 -7.79
C ALA A 44 0.41 -9.49 -7.12
N ASP A 45 0.38 -10.61 -7.84
CA ASP A 45 -0.21 -11.87 -7.37
C ASP A 45 0.75 -12.59 -6.42
N ASP A 46 0.39 -12.64 -5.15
CA ASP A 46 1.18 -13.25 -4.06
C ASP A 46 1.01 -14.78 -4.03
N GLY A 47 1.22 -15.45 -5.17
CA GLY A 47 1.16 -16.89 -5.26
C GLY A 47 -0.24 -17.47 -5.04
N SER A 48 -1.26 -16.91 -5.66
CA SER A 48 -2.62 -17.41 -5.57
C SER A 48 -2.75 -18.85 -6.05
N SER A 49 -3.60 -19.61 -5.38
CA SER A 49 -3.95 -21.00 -5.74
C SER A 49 -5.23 -21.09 -6.56
N ASP A 50 -5.96 -19.99 -6.71
CA ASP A 50 -7.14 -19.85 -7.55
C ASP A 50 -6.79 -19.21 -8.90
N ARG A 51 -7.77 -18.76 -9.68
CA ARG A 51 -7.55 -18.16 -11.00
C ARG A 51 -7.27 -16.65 -10.96
N THR A 52 -6.79 -16.10 -9.84
CA THR A 52 -6.51 -14.66 -9.69
C THR A 52 -5.60 -14.13 -10.81
N ALA A 53 -4.47 -14.79 -11.05
CA ALA A 53 -3.52 -14.35 -12.08
C ALA A 53 -4.09 -14.47 -13.51
N GLU A 54 -4.85 -15.54 -13.80
CA GLU A 54 -5.49 -15.74 -15.10
C GLU A 54 -6.55 -14.68 -15.37
N VAL A 55 -7.35 -14.35 -14.37
CA VAL A 55 -8.36 -13.28 -14.45
C VAL A 55 -7.71 -11.93 -14.72
N ALA A 56 -6.62 -11.61 -14.02
CA ALA A 56 -5.87 -10.38 -14.24
C ALA A 56 -5.25 -10.32 -15.65
N CYS A 57 -4.64 -11.42 -16.13
CA CYS A 57 -4.08 -11.50 -17.47
C CYS A 57 -5.13 -11.38 -18.59
N ALA A 58 -6.34 -11.87 -18.34
CA ALA A 58 -7.44 -11.81 -19.31
C ALA A 58 -8.15 -10.45 -19.34
N PHE A 59 -7.90 -9.58 -18.38
CA PHE A 59 -8.56 -8.27 -18.31
C PHE A 59 -8.05 -7.35 -19.43
N GLN A 60 -8.99 -6.81 -20.19
CA GLN A 60 -8.70 -5.84 -21.26
C GLN A 60 -9.15 -4.45 -20.83
N SER A 61 -8.20 -3.57 -20.61
CA SER A 61 -8.44 -2.15 -20.34
C SER A 61 -8.51 -1.34 -21.64
N VAL A 62 -9.35 -0.33 -21.68
CA VAL A 62 -9.52 0.53 -22.87
C VAL A 62 -8.40 1.58 -22.99
N GLY A 63 -7.76 1.96 -21.90
CA GLY A 63 -6.76 3.03 -21.91
C GLY A 63 -5.53 2.77 -21.06
N SER A 64 -5.41 1.57 -20.49
CA SER A 64 -4.33 1.22 -19.56
C SER A 64 -3.68 -0.11 -19.93
N THR A 65 -2.42 -0.29 -19.57
CA THR A 65 -1.74 -1.59 -19.66
C THR A 65 -1.84 -2.32 -18.33
N VAL A 66 -2.15 -3.62 -18.37
CA VAL A 66 -2.17 -4.47 -17.18
C VAL A 66 -0.99 -5.44 -17.22
N THR A 67 -0.13 -5.34 -16.23
CA THR A 67 0.99 -6.26 -16.00
C THR A 67 0.68 -7.13 -14.79
N VAL A 68 0.90 -8.44 -14.88
CA VAL A 68 0.72 -9.37 -13.78
C VAL A 68 2.06 -9.91 -13.34
N LEU A 69 2.43 -9.61 -12.08
CA LEU A 69 3.61 -10.19 -11.44
C LEU A 69 3.19 -11.43 -10.67
N ARG A 70 3.59 -12.61 -11.12
CA ARG A 70 3.37 -13.88 -10.42
C ARG A 70 4.49 -14.10 -9.42
N LEU A 71 4.20 -13.95 -8.14
CA LEU A 71 5.17 -14.00 -7.05
C LEU A 71 5.02 -15.26 -6.21
N PRO A 72 6.08 -15.73 -5.52
CA PRO A 72 5.93 -16.74 -4.49
C PRO A 72 5.12 -16.18 -3.32
N HIS A 73 4.30 -17.04 -2.67
CA HIS A 73 3.46 -16.59 -1.55
C HIS A 73 4.30 -16.22 -0.31
N ARG A 74 4.47 -14.92 -0.07
CA ARG A 74 5.21 -14.34 1.06
C ARG A 74 4.43 -13.27 1.81
N GLY A 75 3.21 -12.98 1.38
CA GLY A 75 2.28 -12.04 2.02
C GLY A 75 2.22 -10.67 1.34
N LYS A 76 1.21 -9.89 1.74
CA LYS A 76 0.88 -8.59 1.16
C LYS A 76 2.08 -7.63 1.09
N ALA A 77 2.89 -7.57 2.15
CA ALA A 77 4.06 -6.69 2.19
C ALA A 77 5.05 -6.98 1.05
N TYR A 78 5.27 -8.27 0.76
CA TYR A 78 6.13 -8.71 -0.33
C TYR A 78 5.54 -8.33 -1.69
N ALA A 79 4.25 -8.62 -1.91
CA ALA A 79 3.58 -8.29 -3.15
C ALA A 79 3.55 -6.78 -3.42
N VAL A 80 3.24 -5.96 -2.41
CA VAL A 80 3.27 -4.49 -2.53
C VAL A 80 4.68 -4.01 -2.87
N ARG A 81 5.70 -4.50 -2.15
CA ARG A 81 7.08 -4.12 -2.40
C ARG A 81 7.51 -4.42 -3.84
N ASP A 82 7.29 -5.65 -4.28
CA ASP A 82 7.69 -6.05 -5.62
C ASP A 82 6.91 -5.28 -6.70
N GLY A 83 5.60 -5.08 -6.52
CA GLY A 83 4.80 -4.26 -7.43
C GLY A 83 5.31 -2.82 -7.53
N ILE A 84 5.63 -2.20 -6.41
CA ILE A 84 6.13 -0.81 -6.37
C ILE A 84 7.52 -0.70 -6.99
N LEU A 85 8.42 -1.65 -6.73
CA LEU A 85 9.76 -1.63 -7.30
C LEU A 85 9.79 -1.89 -8.82
N HIS A 86 8.73 -2.49 -9.38
CA HIS A 86 8.54 -2.64 -10.83
C HIS A 86 7.89 -1.41 -11.49
N ALA A 87 7.44 -0.43 -10.72
CA ALA A 87 6.87 0.79 -11.29
C ALA A 87 7.97 1.71 -11.85
N GLU A 88 7.74 2.19 -13.08
CA GLU A 88 8.69 3.05 -13.80
C GLU A 88 8.18 4.48 -13.99
N THR A 89 6.95 4.76 -13.57
CA THR A 89 6.26 6.04 -13.73
C THR A 89 6.65 7.04 -12.65
N ASP A 90 6.39 8.33 -12.86
CA ASP A 90 6.77 9.39 -11.91
C ASP A 90 6.01 9.29 -10.59
N TYR A 91 4.78 8.75 -10.63
CA TYR A 91 3.97 8.48 -9.45
C TYR A 91 3.54 7.02 -9.37
N VAL A 92 3.49 6.51 -8.15
CA VAL A 92 3.04 5.14 -7.86
C VAL A 92 1.94 5.19 -6.81
N LEU A 93 0.77 4.68 -7.14
CA LEU A 93 -0.34 4.51 -6.21
C LEU A 93 -0.48 3.03 -5.84
N PHE A 94 -0.55 2.73 -4.59
CA PHE A 94 -0.92 1.42 -4.07
C PHE A 94 -2.36 1.45 -3.56
N THR A 95 -3.16 0.46 -3.99
CA THR A 95 -4.54 0.27 -3.50
C THR A 95 -4.83 -1.20 -3.22
N ASP A 96 -5.68 -1.47 -2.24
CA ASP A 96 -6.13 -2.83 -1.95
C ASP A 96 -7.07 -3.36 -3.04
N ALA A 97 -7.06 -4.67 -3.24
CA ALA A 97 -7.89 -5.35 -4.24
C ALA A 97 -9.40 -5.26 -3.97
N ASP A 98 -9.82 -4.73 -2.83
CA ASP A 98 -11.23 -4.54 -2.49
C ASP A 98 -11.75 -3.11 -2.75
N LEU A 99 -10.86 -2.18 -3.14
CA LEU A 99 -11.17 -0.76 -3.33
C LEU A 99 -11.97 -0.16 -2.18
N SER A 100 -11.66 -0.55 -0.94
CA SER A 100 -12.27 0.03 0.26
C SER A 100 -12.14 1.56 0.32
N THR A 101 -11.15 2.13 -0.38
CA THR A 101 -11.05 3.56 -0.69
C THR A 101 -11.28 3.77 -2.19
N PRO A 102 -12.28 4.56 -2.59
CA PRO A 102 -12.57 4.83 -3.99
C PRO A 102 -11.45 5.58 -4.72
N MET A 103 -11.32 5.33 -6.03
CA MET A 103 -10.28 5.95 -6.88
C MET A 103 -10.42 7.47 -7.02
N GLU A 104 -11.59 8.04 -6.74
CA GLU A 104 -11.84 9.49 -6.77
C GLU A 104 -10.96 10.28 -5.80
N PHE A 105 -10.36 9.61 -4.82
CA PHE A 105 -9.39 10.22 -3.91
C PHE A 105 -7.96 10.25 -4.47
N ALA A 106 -7.65 9.51 -5.55
CA ALA A 106 -6.31 9.48 -6.13
C ALA A 106 -5.79 10.88 -6.51
N PRO A 107 -6.56 11.77 -7.16
CA PRO A 107 -6.08 13.11 -7.51
C PRO A 107 -5.67 13.94 -6.29
N LEU A 108 -6.31 13.73 -5.13
CA LEU A 108 -5.94 14.46 -3.92
C LEU A 108 -4.58 14.02 -3.38
N LEU A 109 -4.26 12.73 -3.46
CA LEU A 109 -2.96 12.22 -3.08
C LEU A 109 -1.88 12.69 -4.07
N LEU A 110 -2.14 12.60 -5.37
CA LEU A 110 -1.21 13.04 -6.42
C LEU A 110 -0.89 14.54 -6.27
N LYS A 111 -1.89 15.37 -6.01
CA LYS A 111 -1.69 16.79 -5.73
C LYS A 111 -0.73 17.06 -4.57
N GLU A 112 -0.79 16.28 -3.50
CA GLU A 112 0.17 16.41 -2.40
C GLU A 112 1.61 16.06 -2.82
N LEU A 113 1.77 15.07 -3.72
CA LEU A 113 3.08 14.74 -4.29
C LEU A 113 3.61 15.87 -5.18
N GLU A 114 2.77 16.45 -6.03
CA GLU A 114 3.09 17.62 -6.86
C GLU A 114 3.51 18.83 -6.00
N GLN A 115 2.97 18.94 -4.79
CA GLN A 115 3.33 19.96 -3.80
C GLN A 115 4.58 19.61 -2.99
N GLY A 116 5.34 18.59 -3.40
CA GLY A 116 6.62 18.21 -2.82
C GLY A 116 6.55 17.22 -1.66
N ALA A 117 5.44 16.50 -1.46
CA ALA A 117 5.45 15.32 -0.60
C ALA A 117 6.14 14.16 -1.31
N GLY A 118 6.95 13.38 -0.60
CA GLY A 118 7.45 12.11 -1.11
C GLY A 118 6.40 11.00 -1.03
N ILE A 119 5.50 11.11 -0.04
CA ILE A 119 4.40 10.18 0.19
C ILE A 119 3.13 10.94 0.52
N ALA A 120 2.01 10.51 -0.05
CA ALA A 120 0.67 10.90 0.37
C ALA A 120 -0.11 9.65 0.78
N ILE A 121 -0.73 9.69 1.95
CA ILE A 121 -1.49 8.57 2.49
C ILE A 121 -2.95 8.94 2.69
N GLY A 122 -3.85 8.04 2.32
CA GLY A 122 -5.26 8.13 2.71
C GLY A 122 -5.38 7.96 4.23
N SER A 123 -6.28 8.71 4.85
CA SER A 123 -6.60 8.58 6.28
C SER A 123 -8.10 8.41 6.47
N ARG A 124 -8.46 7.41 7.24
CA ARG A 124 -9.83 7.16 7.69
C ARG A 124 -10.18 7.96 8.93
N GLU A 125 -9.26 8.80 9.39
CA GLU A 125 -9.36 9.68 10.56
C GLU A 125 -9.23 11.14 10.14
N GLY A 126 -9.76 12.04 10.98
CA GLY A 126 -9.68 13.48 10.76
C GLY A 126 -10.92 14.10 10.10
N ILE A 127 -10.88 15.42 9.95
CA ILE A 127 -12.01 16.20 9.39
C ILE A 127 -12.17 15.85 7.91
N GLY A 128 -13.38 15.43 7.52
CA GLY A 128 -13.70 15.03 6.15
C GLY A 128 -13.52 13.52 5.88
N ALA A 129 -12.89 12.76 6.76
CA ALA A 129 -12.86 11.32 6.65
C ALA A 129 -14.22 10.68 6.98
N ARG A 130 -14.53 9.57 6.30
CA ARG A 130 -15.75 8.79 6.58
C ARG A 130 -15.41 7.31 6.62
N ARG A 131 -15.97 6.61 7.61
CA ARG A 131 -15.94 5.15 7.71
C ARG A 131 -17.36 4.62 7.61
N VAL A 132 -17.61 3.69 6.69
CA VAL A 132 -18.93 3.11 6.48
C VAL A 132 -18.86 1.62 6.76
N GLY A 133 -19.78 1.13 7.61
CA GLY A 133 -19.95 -0.31 7.88
C GLY A 133 -18.88 -0.95 8.79
N GLU A 134 -17.97 -0.17 9.39
CA GLU A 134 -16.97 -0.73 10.32
C GLU A 134 -17.59 -1.01 11.70
N PRO A 135 -17.41 -2.21 12.27
CA PRO A 135 -17.81 -2.51 13.63
C PRO A 135 -17.06 -1.65 14.67
N ALA A 136 -17.76 -1.10 15.66
CA ALA A 136 -17.19 -0.18 16.66
C ALA A 136 -15.97 -0.75 17.42
N TYR A 137 -15.96 -2.06 17.72
CA TYR A 137 -14.82 -2.70 18.39
C TYR A 137 -13.56 -2.70 17.51
N ARG A 138 -13.68 -2.84 16.18
CA ARG A 138 -12.54 -2.76 15.25
C ARG A 138 -11.97 -1.34 15.20
N HIS A 139 -12.84 -0.36 15.18
CA HIS A 139 -12.42 1.05 15.24
C HIS A 139 -11.64 1.34 16.52
N LEU A 140 -12.15 0.90 17.70
CA LEU A 140 -11.47 1.09 18.97
C LEU A 140 -10.11 0.38 19.00
N MET A 141 -10.05 -0.88 18.55
CA MET A 141 -8.77 -1.61 18.45
C MET A 141 -7.77 -0.91 17.54
N GLY A 142 -8.22 -0.41 16.40
CA GLY A 142 -7.39 0.37 15.47
C GLY A 142 -6.84 1.64 16.14
N ARG A 143 -7.65 2.37 16.90
CA ARG A 143 -7.24 3.56 17.66
C ARG A 143 -6.16 3.24 18.70
N VAL A 144 -6.35 2.18 19.48
CA VAL A 144 -5.36 1.73 20.47
C VAL A 144 -4.05 1.33 19.78
N PHE A 145 -4.14 0.54 18.72
CA PHE A 145 -2.95 0.16 17.94
C PHE A 145 -2.23 1.40 17.39
N ASN A 146 -2.96 2.34 16.80
CA ASN A 146 -2.36 3.55 16.24
C ASN A 146 -1.70 4.43 17.31
N ALA A 147 -2.27 4.52 18.52
CA ALA A 147 -1.63 5.22 19.64
C ALA A 147 -0.27 4.59 20.00
N VAL A 148 -0.17 3.26 20.01
CA VAL A 148 1.11 2.56 20.20
C VAL A 148 2.08 2.83 19.06
N VAL A 149 1.61 2.81 17.81
CA VAL A 149 2.45 3.12 16.62
C VAL A 149 2.96 4.55 16.67
N GLN A 150 2.13 5.52 17.06
CA GLN A 150 2.55 6.91 17.20
C GLN A 150 3.62 7.07 18.29
N LEU A 151 3.46 6.38 19.41
CA LEU A 151 4.45 6.43 20.51
C LEU A 151 5.78 5.80 20.10
N LEU A 152 5.74 4.67 19.41
CA LEU A 152 6.93 3.85 19.16
C LEU A 152 7.62 4.15 17.81
N ALA A 153 6.89 4.51 16.76
CA ALA A 153 7.43 4.53 15.41
C ALA A 153 7.17 5.84 14.63
N VAL A 154 5.93 6.28 14.50
CA VAL A 154 5.53 7.36 13.57
C VAL A 154 4.61 8.39 14.25
N PRO A 155 5.14 9.28 15.13
CA PRO A 155 4.31 10.28 15.82
C PRO A 155 3.55 11.18 14.84
N GLY A 156 2.32 11.57 15.18
CA GLY A 156 1.52 12.54 14.41
C GLY A 156 0.89 12.00 13.12
N ILE A 157 0.83 10.67 12.92
CA ILE A 157 0.06 10.04 11.86
C ILE A 157 -1.09 9.26 12.49
N ASP A 158 -2.32 9.73 12.25
CA ASP A 158 -3.53 9.19 12.89
C ASP A 158 -4.05 7.91 12.25
N ASP A 159 -3.65 7.58 11.02
CA ASP A 159 -3.99 6.33 10.35
C ASP A 159 -2.83 5.85 9.48
N THR A 160 -2.09 4.87 9.97
CA THR A 160 -0.97 4.28 9.24
C THR A 160 -1.38 3.11 8.34
N GLN A 161 -2.57 2.53 8.56
CA GLN A 161 -2.99 1.25 7.98
C GLN A 161 -3.96 1.39 6.79
N CYS A 162 -4.25 2.60 6.33
CA CYS A 162 -5.06 2.78 5.13
C CYS A 162 -4.33 2.24 3.91
N GLY A 163 -4.95 1.28 3.21
CA GLY A 163 -4.40 0.63 2.02
C GLY A 163 -4.51 1.49 0.74
N PHE A 164 -4.39 2.82 0.88
CA PHE A 164 -4.45 3.77 -0.23
C PHE A 164 -3.35 4.81 -0.06
N LYS A 165 -2.23 4.62 -0.75
CA LYS A 165 -1.02 5.41 -0.58
C LYS A 165 -0.38 5.72 -1.93
N ALA A 166 0.08 6.94 -2.11
CA ALA A 166 0.79 7.38 -3.30
C ALA A 166 2.21 7.83 -2.95
N PHE A 167 3.11 7.65 -3.88
CA PHE A 167 4.54 7.92 -3.73
C PHE A 167 5.06 8.62 -4.98
N THR A 168 6.04 9.50 -4.83
CA THR A 168 6.92 9.84 -5.94
C THR A 168 7.80 8.64 -6.26
N ARG A 169 8.27 8.51 -7.51
CA ARG A 169 9.14 7.42 -7.96
C ARG A 169 10.36 7.25 -7.04
N ASP A 170 11.07 8.34 -6.78
CA ASP A 170 12.29 8.30 -5.96
C ASP A 170 11.99 7.82 -4.55
N ALA A 171 10.94 8.36 -3.91
CA ALA A 171 10.54 7.92 -2.57
C ALA A 171 10.12 6.44 -2.56
N ALA A 172 9.38 5.98 -3.57
CA ALA A 172 9.00 4.58 -3.71
C ALA A 172 10.23 3.68 -3.79
N GLN A 173 11.15 3.96 -4.70
CA GLN A 173 12.36 3.15 -4.91
C GLN A 173 13.26 3.12 -3.66
N GLU A 174 13.55 4.28 -3.07
CA GLU A 174 14.42 4.36 -1.89
C GLU A 174 13.81 3.67 -0.67
N ILE A 175 12.54 3.92 -0.37
CA ILE A 175 11.86 3.37 0.80
C ILE A 175 11.73 1.86 0.69
N PHE A 176 11.18 1.37 -0.43
CA PHE A 176 10.91 -0.06 -0.58
C PHE A 176 12.18 -0.91 -0.78
N ALA A 177 13.30 -0.33 -1.23
CA ALA A 177 14.60 -0.98 -1.21
C ALA A 177 15.10 -1.26 0.23
N LEU A 178 14.72 -0.41 1.20
CA LEU A 178 15.13 -0.54 2.60
C LEU A 178 14.20 -1.38 3.46
N THR A 179 12.97 -1.69 3.02
CA THR A 179 12.03 -2.50 3.81
C THR A 179 12.60 -3.88 4.16
N ARG A 180 12.24 -4.42 5.33
CA ARG A 180 12.72 -5.72 5.87
C ARG A 180 11.57 -6.64 6.31
N LEU A 181 10.37 -6.12 6.53
CA LEU A 181 9.22 -6.92 6.95
C LEU A 181 8.53 -7.68 5.80
N HIS A 182 9.02 -7.53 4.57
CA HIS A 182 8.46 -8.15 3.38
C HIS A 182 8.84 -9.63 3.20
N ASP A 183 9.88 -10.12 3.87
CA ASP A 183 10.37 -11.48 3.70
C ASP A 183 10.31 -12.31 4.99
N PRO A 184 9.13 -12.85 5.33
CA PRO A 184 8.98 -13.78 6.45
C PRO A 184 9.41 -15.22 6.10
N GLY A 185 9.90 -15.48 4.88
CA GLY A 185 10.00 -16.81 4.27
C GLY A 185 8.65 -17.28 3.70
N GLU A 186 8.55 -18.55 3.33
CA GLU A 186 7.26 -19.11 2.89
C GLU A 186 6.24 -19.08 4.02
N ILE A 187 5.04 -18.59 3.70
CA ILE A 187 3.93 -18.53 4.65
C ILE A 187 2.78 -19.42 4.17
N ARG A 188 1.92 -19.82 5.11
CA ARG A 188 0.70 -20.56 4.82
C ARG A 188 -0.51 -19.68 5.12
N GLY A 189 -1.26 -19.33 4.08
CA GLY A 189 -2.46 -18.50 4.18
C GLY A 189 -2.20 -17.01 4.37
N PRO A 190 -3.26 -16.18 4.47
CA PRO A 190 -3.14 -14.73 4.55
C PRO A 190 -2.41 -14.30 5.82
N ARG A 191 -1.47 -13.37 5.68
CA ARG A 191 -0.73 -12.77 6.79
C ARG A 191 -0.90 -11.26 6.79
N VAL A 192 -1.31 -10.72 7.92
CA VAL A 192 -1.26 -9.28 8.19
C VAL A 192 0.14 -8.92 8.69
N SER A 193 0.66 -7.80 8.24
CA SER A 193 1.99 -7.31 8.58
C SER A 193 1.93 -5.82 8.92
N GLY A 194 2.82 -5.39 9.82
CA GLY A 194 3.04 -3.98 10.13
C GLY A 194 3.87 -3.21 9.09
N PHE A 195 3.96 -3.70 7.85
CA PHE A 195 4.80 -3.10 6.80
C PHE A 195 4.45 -1.63 6.53
N ASP A 196 3.17 -1.25 6.65
CA ASP A 196 2.74 0.14 6.50
C ASP A 196 3.46 1.07 7.48
N VAL A 197 3.67 0.62 8.72
CA VAL A 197 4.43 1.36 9.73
C VAL A 197 5.91 1.43 9.34
N GLU A 198 6.48 0.32 8.84
CA GLU A 198 7.88 0.29 8.37
C GLU A 198 8.11 1.30 7.24
N VAL A 199 7.24 1.32 6.23
CA VAL A 199 7.30 2.26 5.09
C VAL A 199 7.31 3.71 5.58
N LEU A 200 6.39 4.08 6.45
CA LEU A 200 6.29 5.44 6.98
C LEU A 200 7.47 5.79 7.91
N PHE A 201 7.97 4.82 8.66
CA PHE A 201 9.16 5.00 9.50
C PHE A 201 10.41 5.28 8.66
N ILE A 202 10.63 4.49 7.60
CA ILE A 202 11.75 4.67 6.66
C ILE A 202 11.63 6.03 5.96
N ALA A 203 10.43 6.39 5.49
CA ALA A 203 10.18 7.67 4.85
C ALA A 203 10.62 8.86 5.71
N ARG A 204 10.28 8.84 7.01
CA ARG A 204 10.71 9.87 7.95
C ARG A 204 12.23 9.89 8.16
N ARG A 205 12.83 8.69 8.22
CA ARG A 205 14.28 8.59 8.37
C ARG A 205 15.03 9.15 7.17
N LEU A 206 14.45 9.03 5.98
CA LEU A 206 14.94 9.62 4.73
C LEU A 206 14.51 11.10 4.56
N ALA A 207 13.85 11.69 5.56
CA ALA A 207 13.37 13.08 5.57
C ALA A 207 12.31 13.40 4.48
N TYR A 208 11.61 12.41 3.96
CA TYR A 208 10.48 12.65 3.07
C TYR A 208 9.30 13.30 3.82
N ARG A 209 8.69 14.32 3.19
CA ARG A 209 7.41 14.86 3.65
C ARG A 209 6.31 13.85 3.42
N ILE A 210 5.56 13.51 4.48
CA ILE A 210 4.39 12.64 4.44
C ILE A 210 3.15 13.53 4.54
N ALA A 211 2.31 13.50 3.51
CA ALA A 211 1.02 14.16 3.51
C ALA A 211 -0.09 13.17 3.89
N THR A 212 -1.09 13.64 4.63
CA THR A 212 -2.25 12.84 5.03
C THR A 212 -3.51 13.43 4.41
N VAL A 213 -4.25 12.64 3.66
CA VAL A 213 -5.46 13.04 2.94
C VAL A 213 -6.66 12.30 3.54
N PRO A 214 -7.66 13.00 4.11
CA PRO A 214 -8.89 12.37 4.57
C PRO A 214 -9.63 11.70 3.41
N VAL A 215 -10.00 10.42 3.59
CA VAL A 215 -10.70 9.64 2.55
C VAL A 215 -12.00 9.05 3.09
N HIS A 216 -12.89 8.70 2.17
CA HIS A 216 -14.03 7.84 2.49
C HIS A 216 -13.57 6.40 2.37
N TRP A 217 -13.88 5.61 3.38
CA TRP A 217 -13.54 4.20 3.43
C TRP A 217 -14.79 3.37 3.72
N GLU A 218 -14.98 2.34 2.94
CA GLU A 218 -16.11 1.44 3.09
C GLU A 218 -15.62 0.03 3.47
N HIS A 219 -16.25 -0.53 4.49
CA HIS A 219 -15.92 -1.89 4.91
C HIS A 219 -16.50 -2.91 3.94
N VAL A 220 -15.65 -3.53 3.15
CA VAL A 220 -16.04 -4.63 2.25
C VAL A 220 -16.09 -5.95 3.02
N ARG A 221 -17.22 -6.66 2.93
CA ARG A 221 -17.41 -7.97 3.55
C ARG A 221 -16.44 -9.00 2.97
N GLY A 222 -16.01 -9.96 3.80
CA GLY A 222 -15.07 -11.01 3.38
C GLY A 222 -13.60 -10.70 3.73
N SER A 223 -13.37 -9.73 4.61
CA SER A 223 -12.03 -9.47 5.16
C SER A 223 -11.48 -10.72 5.86
N LYS A 224 -10.28 -11.14 5.47
CA LYS A 224 -9.54 -12.30 6.03
C LYS A 224 -8.85 -11.98 7.36
N VAL A 225 -9.12 -10.82 7.96
CA VAL A 225 -8.46 -10.30 9.18
C VAL A 225 -8.98 -11.00 10.43
N ARG A 226 -8.06 -11.47 11.27
CA ARG A 226 -8.31 -12.03 12.62
C ARG A 226 -7.91 -11.00 13.69
N PRO A 227 -8.84 -10.21 14.25
CA PRO A 227 -8.52 -8.94 14.92
C PRO A 227 -7.47 -9.03 16.02
N VAL A 228 -7.57 -10.02 16.93
CA VAL A 228 -6.65 -10.13 18.08
C VAL A 228 -5.29 -10.68 17.67
N GLN A 229 -5.27 -11.72 16.83
CA GLN A 229 -4.01 -12.36 16.40
C GLN A 229 -3.21 -11.41 15.51
N ASP A 230 -3.90 -10.73 14.59
CA ASP A 230 -3.25 -9.80 13.68
C ASP A 230 -2.73 -8.56 14.41
N ALA A 231 -3.46 -8.05 15.42
CA ALA A 231 -2.98 -6.95 16.26
C ALA A 231 -1.69 -7.33 17.02
N ALA A 232 -1.59 -8.55 17.54
CA ALA A 232 -0.38 -9.01 18.23
C ALA A 232 0.82 -9.12 17.25
N LEU A 233 0.59 -9.67 16.05
CA LEU A 233 1.63 -9.77 15.01
C LEU A 233 2.10 -8.39 14.56
N MET A 234 1.17 -7.47 14.33
CA MET A 234 1.49 -6.10 13.95
C MET A 234 2.27 -5.37 15.05
N PHE A 235 1.94 -5.59 16.33
CA PHE A 235 2.72 -5.04 17.44
C PHE A 235 4.16 -5.56 17.43
N ILE A 236 4.36 -6.86 17.23
CA ILE A 236 5.70 -7.46 17.09
C ILE A 236 6.46 -6.81 15.94
N ASP A 237 5.79 -6.58 14.81
CA ASP A 237 6.42 -5.94 13.65
C ASP A 237 6.82 -4.49 13.96
N VAL A 238 6.02 -3.71 14.71
CA VAL A 238 6.40 -2.35 15.16
C VAL A 238 7.67 -2.39 16.04
N VAL A 239 7.76 -3.37 16.95
CA VAL A 239 8.98 -3.56 17.75
C VAL A 239 10.18 -3.94 16.88
N ARG A 240 9.98 -4.81 15.88
CA ARG A 240 11.03 -5.18 14.91
C ARG A 240 11.52 -3.96 14.12
N VAL A 241 10.64 -3.08 13.69
CA VAL A 241 11.03 -1.82 13.02
C VAL A 241 11.99 -1.03 13.90
N ARG A 242 11.71 -0.89 15.20
CA ARG A 242 12.63 -0.19 16.12
C ARG A 242 13.96 -0.90 16.29
N ILE A 243 13.95 -2.22 16.43
CA ILE A 243 15.17 -3.02 16.54
C ILE A 243 16.01 -2.91 15.26
N ASN A 244 15.38 -3.02 14.09
CA ASN A 244 16.06 -2.88 12.80
C ASN A 244 16.68 -1.48 12.65
N ALA A 245 15.98 -0.44 13.09
CA ALA A 245 16.49 0.93 13.09
C ALA A 245 17.71 1.10 13.99
N LEU A 246 17.69 0.52 15.21
CA LEU A 246 18.84 0.54 16.14
C LEU A 246 20.04 -0.24 15.59
N ARG A 247 19.80 -1.26 14.77
CA ARG A 247 20.84 -2.00 14.06
C ARG A 247 21.37 -1.31 12.81
N GLY A 248 20.82 -0.16 12.44
CA GLY A 248 21.21 0.60 11.24
C GLY A 248 20.80 -0.06 9.93
N LEU A 249 19.80 -0.97 9.93
CA LEU A 249 19.37 -1.69 8.73
C LEU A 249 18.58 -0.81 7.73
N TYR A 250 18.18 0.39 8.16
CA TYR A 250 17.51 1.39 7.32
C TYR A 250 18.43 2.55 6.92
N ASP A 251 19.75 2.40 7.10
CA ASP A 251 20.72 3.44 6.71
C ASP A 251 21.15 3.20 5.25
N PRO A 252 21.00 4.20 4.36
CA PRO A 252 21.28 4.07 2.93
C PRO A 252 22.72 3.62 2.62
N GLN A 253 23.67 3.95 3.49
CA GLN A 253 25.10 3.68 3.29
C GLN A 253 25.54 2.22 3.59
N ARG A 254 24.68 1.39 4.21
CA ARG A 254 25.00 -0.01 4.53
C ARG A 254 24.50 -1.04 3.52
N GLY A 255 23.67 -0.63 2.55
CA GLY A 255 23.12 -1.52 1.52
C GLY A 255 24.09 -1.94 0.42
N ASN A 256 25.29 -1.35 0.35
CA ASN A 256 26.26 -1.56 -0.74
C ASN A 256 27.53 -2.33 -0.35
N THR A 257 27.56 -3.01 0.77
CA THR A 257 28.65 -3.97 1.03
C THR A 257 28.24 -5.34 0.49
N PRO A 258 28.83 -5.83 -0.60
CA PRO A 258 28.65 -7.21 -1.01
C PRO A 258 29.18 -8.09 0.14
N SER A 259 28.36 -9.04 0.58
CA SER A 259 28.80 -10.10 1.48
C SER A 259 29.95 -10.84 0.80
N SER A 260 31.16 -10.62 1.34
CA SER A 260 32.36 -11.41 1.04
C SER A 260 32.17 -12.85 1.50
#